data_87ebfe4de8508413f8a1838c7aca1389
#
_entry.id   87ebfe4de8508413f8a1838c7aca1389
#
_cell.length_a   1.000
_cell.length_b   1.000
_cell.length_c   1.000
_cell.angle_alpha   90.00
_cell.angle_beta   90.00
_cell.angle_gamma   90.00
#
_symmetry.space_group_name_H-M   'P 1'
#
loop_
_entity.id
_entity.type
_entity.pdbx_description
1 polymer ?
#
loop_
_entity_poly.entity_id
_entity_poly.type
_entity_poly.pdbx_seq_one_letter_code
_entity_poly.pdbx_strand_id
1 'polypeptide(L)'
;MTYAKSSFSPSPPQDVVTTLTKLLSRTVGIVVFDDFSLAPAAQIVEIFDLANRIHGASTQNAPFYRPIFLSSSGEHVCSSAQIAVLAQPLPEGQALRSIFIAGGEGVRAAAHDTRLKAWLRRAHSGTATVWPIGNGGALLRAADLQDKHGAAVASPEPAGTSAPATIPAAVRVALDVARHDLGEAVSQRISAQLRWETQPNAAVLQASSAPVAQRIRIAARWLAENCSRRISVRDAADVAHMSDRSFLRHFRSEMGMKPSEHLRRVRLQLACALLAESGLPVDKIARRCGLHSGECFARTFRQAFHLSPTEYRDQARASRV
;
A
#
# COMPACT_ATOMS: atom_id res chain seq x y z
N MET A 1 9.83 19.94 61.47
CA MET A 1 8.77 20.21 60.46
C MET A 1 9.44 20.79 59.23
N THR A 2 9.69 19.94 58.23
CA THR A 2 10.41 20.35 57.01
C THR A 2 9.39 20.32 55.87
N TYR A 3 9.06 21.49 55.35
CA TYR A 3 8.13 21.64 54.20
C TYR A 3 8.86 21.24 52.89
N ALA A 4 8.40 20.18 52.24
CA ALA A 4 8.77 19.83 50.91
C ALA A 4 8.13 20.81 49.91
N LYS A 5 8.91 21.58 49.18
CA LYS A 5 8.46 22.36 48.03
C LYS A 5 8.15 21.45 46.86
N SER A 6 6.85 21.28 46.60
CA SER A 6 6.36 20.70 45.37
C SER A 6 6.62 21.70 44.23
N SER A 7 7.54 21.38 43.34
CA SER A 7 7.80 22.15 42.11
C SER A 7 6.75 21.75 41.07
N PHE A 8 5.66 22.50 41.02
CA PHE A 8 4.67 22.43 39.94
C PHE A 8 5.23 23.17 38.74
N SER A 9 5.73 22.43 37.77
CA SER A 9 6.07 22.99 36.44
C SER A 9 4.76 23.07 35.64
N PRO A 10 4.28 24.25 35.26
CA PRO A 10 3.09 24.37 34.44
C PRO A 10 3.39 23.80 33.05
N SER A 11 2.58 22.87 32.60
CA SER A 11 2.60 22.39 31.23
C SER A 11 2.36 23.58 30.29
N PRO A 12 3.11 23.72 29.19
CA PRO A 12 2.92 24.82 28.27
C PRO A 12 1.51 24.78 27.68
N PRO A 13 0.89 25.94 27.38
CA PRO A 13 -0.45 25.99 26.81
C PRO A 13 -0.49 25.23 25.48
N GLN A 14 -1.59 24.52 25.23
CA GLN A 14 -1.77 23.64 24.06
C GLN A 14 -1.49 24.35 22.71
N ASP A 15 -1.75 25.65 22.64
CA ASP A 15 -1.46 26.47 21.45
C ASP A 15 0.05 26.62 21.16
N VAL A 16 0.88 26.68 22.19
CA VAL A 16 2.34 26.76 22.05
C VAL A 16 2.91 25.42 21.60
N VAL A 17 2.39 24.32 22.15
CA VAL A 17 2.78 22.96 21.74
C VAL A 17 2.38 22.71 20.28
N THR A 18 1.16 23.10 19.90
CA THR A 18 0.68 22.98 18.50
C THR A 18 1.50 23.83 17.53
N THR A 19 1.89 25.03 17.94
CA THR A 19 2.72 25.94 17.12
C THR A 19 4.15 25.43 16.98
N LEU A 20 4.76 24.93 18.05
CA LEU A 20 6.10 24.32 18.03
C LEU A 20 6.11 23.02 17.20
N THR A 21 5.06 22.21 17.31
CA THR A 21 4.88 21.00 16.50
C THR A 21 4.80 21.34 15.01
N LYS A 22 4.09 22.42 14.66
CA LYS A 22 3.99 22.92 13.28
C LYS A 22 5.32 23.43 12.73
N LEU A 23 6.18 24.01 13.58
CA LEU A 23 7.51 24.52 13.22
C LEU A 23 8.55 23.40 13.06
N LEU A 24 8.39 22.27 13.75
CA LEU A 24 9.33 21.15 13.73
C LEU A 24 8.97 20.10 12.69
N SER A 25 7.71 20.05 12.21
CA SER A 25 7.29 19.07 11.20
C SER A 25 7.71 19.48 9.80
N ARG A 26 8.28 18.54 9.05
CA ARG A 26 8.66 18.74 7.65
C ARG A 26 7.43 18.64 6.74
N THR A 27 7.02 19.76 6.16
CA THR A 27 5.85 19.79 5.27
C THR A 27 6.19 19.21 3.91
N VAL A 28 5.37 18.23 3.47
CA VAL A 28 5.42 17.62 2.14
C VAL A 28 4.19 18.07 1.38
N GLY A 29 4.37 18.88 0.35
CA GLY A 29 3.29 19.37 -0.51
C GLY A 29 3.00 18.41 -1.65
N ILE A 30 1.74 18.04 -1.84
CA ILE A 30 1.27 17.34 -3.02
C ILE A 30 0.37 18.29 -3.82
N VAL A 31 0.86 18.78 -4.95
CA VAL A 31 0.12 19.69 -5.83
C VAL A 31 -0.95 18.91 -6.55
N VAL A 32 -2.20 19.32 -6.37
CA VAL A 32 -3.39 18.73 -6.99
C VAL A 32 -4.21 19.79 -7.73
N PHE A 33 -4.98 19.37 -8.68
CA PHE A 33 -5.85 20.17 -9.56
C PHE A 33 -7.04 19.30 -9.99
N ASP A 34 -8.10 19.89 -10.50
CA ASP A 34 -9.27 19.12 -10.95
C ASP A 34 -8.88 18.03 -11.97
N ASP A 35 -9.53 16.88 -11.88
CA ASP A 35 -9.23 15.66 -12.63
C ASP A 35 -7.83 15.09 -12.41
N PHE A 36 -7.24 15.31 -11.22
CA PHE A 36 -6.00 14.64 -10.84
C PHE A 36 -6.23 13.14 -10.53
N SER A 37 -5.20 12.33 -10.71
CA SER A 37 -5.23 10.91 -10.35
C SER A 37 -5.06 10.72 -8.85
N LEU A 38 -6.14 10.33 -8.16
CA LEU A 38 -6.18 10.22 -6.70
C LEU A 38 -5.24 9.13 -6.15
N ALA A 39 -5.31 7.92 -6.69
CA ALA A 39 -4.58 6.77 -6.12
C ALA A 39 -3.06 6.97 -6.06
N PRO A 40 -2.36 7.42 -7.12
CA PRO A 40 -0.93 7.70 -7.05
C PRO A 40 -0.58 8.86 -6.10
N ALA A 41 -1.44 9.89 -5.99
CA ALA A 41 -1.23 11.00 -5.07
C ALA A 41 -1.42 10.55 -3.61
N ALA A 42 -2.46 9.78 -3.31
CA ALA A 42 -2.71 9.19 -2.00
C ALA A 42 -1.59 8.25 -1.55
N GLN A 43 -0.98 7.51 -2.47
CA GLN A 43 0.16 6.63 -2.17
C GLN A 43 1.36 7.40 -1.63
N ILE A 44 1.62 8.61 -2.12
CA ILE A 44 2.70 9.47 -1.57
C ILE A 44 2.35 9.92 -0.15
N VAL A 45 1.09 10.29 0.11
CA VAL A 45 0.62 10.65 1.47
C VAL A 45 0.83 9.47 2.42
N GLU A 46 0.44 8.26 2.02
CA GLU A 46 0.55 7.03 2.82
C GLU A 46 2.00 6.71 3.21
N ILE A 47 2.96 6.93 2.30
CA ILE A 47 4.39 6.72 2.60
C ILE A 47 4.84 7.59 3.77
N PHE A 48 4.49 8.88 3.76
CA PHE A 48 4.90 9.81 4.82
C PHE A 48 4.11 9.61 6.12
N ASP A 49 2.85 9.19 6.03
CA ASP A 49 2.08 8.79 7.21
C ASP A 49 2.66 7.52 7.85
N LEU A 50 3.02 6.54 7.05
CA LEU A 50 3.67 5.32 7.50
C LEU A 50 5.04 5.62 8.13
N ALA A 51 5.81 6.56 7.55
CA ALA A 51 7.05 7.06 8.13
C ALA A 51 6.82 7.66 9.52
N ASN A 52 5.77 8.45 9.69
CA ASN A 52 5.37 9.01 10.99
C ASN A 52 5.01 7.91 11.99
N ARG A 53 4.21 6.93 11.60
CA ARG A 53 3.82 5.80 12.47
C ARG A 53 5.02 5.00 12.94
N ILE A 54 5.96 4.71 12.03
CA ILE A 54 7.18 3.95 12.33
C ILE A 54 8.12 4.76 13.22
N HIS A 55 8.29 6.04 12.93
CA HIS A 55 9.15 6.95 13.71
C HIS A 55 8.54 7.26 15.07
N GLY A 56 7.23 7.56 15.12
CA GLY A 56 6.50 7.89 16.34
C GLY A 56 6.38 6.73 17.33
N ALA A 57 6.39 5.48 16.86
CA ALA A 57 6.45 4.30 17.72
C ALA A 57 7.75 4.22 18.54
N SER A 58 8.80 4.91 18.10
CA SER A 58 10.11 4.97 18.77
C SER A 58 10.30 6.24 19.61
N THR A 59 9.48 7.26 19.38
CA THR A 59 9.58 8.57 20.03
C THR A 59 8.17 9.09 20.30
N GLN A 60 7.84 9.43 21.56
CA GLN A 60 6.52 10.00 21.94
C GLN A 60 6.32 11.44 21.40
N ASN A 61 6.81 11.77 20.22
CA ASN A 61 6.85 13.12 19.67
C ASN A 61 5.83 13.30 18.52
N ALA A 62 5.56 14.58 18.24
CA ALA A 62 4.77 15.07 17.12
C ALA A 62 5.16 14.43 15.77
N PRO A 63 4.24 14.37 14.78
CA PRO A 63 4.53 13.78 13.48
C PRO A 63 5.71 14.48 12.81
N PHE A 64 6.68 13.70 12.34
CA PHE A 64 7.89 14.21 11.71
C PHE A 64 7.61 14.80 10.31
N TYR A 65 6.67 14.20 9.57
CA TYR A 65 6.20 14.72 8.30
C TYR A 65 4.75 15.21 8.39
N ARG A 66 4.45 16.25 7.62
CA ARG A 66 3.10 16.77 7.43
C ARG A 66 2.78 16.77 5.93
N PRO A 67 2.21 15.67 5.39
CA PRO A 67 1.74 15.68 4.02
C PRO A 67 0.47 16.52 3.91
N ILE A 68 0.39 17.37 2.87
CA ILE A 68 -0.75 18.24 2.57
C ILE A 68 -1.00 18.29 1.07
N PHE A 69 -2.27 18.31 0.67
CA PHE A 69 -2.63 18.67 -0.69
C PHE A 69 -2.60 20.19 -0.86
N LEU A 70 -2.07 20.65 -1.99
CA LEU A 70 -1.92 22.06 -2.34
C LEU A 70 -2.63 22.33 -3.66
N SER A 71 -3.42 23.40 -3.73
CA SER A 71 -4.11 23.79 -4.96
C SER A 71 -4.15 25.32 -5.14
N SER A 72 -4.19 25.74 -6.40
CA SER A 72 -4.46 27.14 -6.79
C SER A 72 -5.95 27.42 -6.94
N SER A 73 -6.79 26.39 -7.16
CA SER A 73 -8.21 26.52 -7.47
C SER A 73 -9.12 26.60 -6.24
N GLY A 74 -8.58 26.33 -5.03
CA GLY A 74 -9.38 26.45 -3.80
C GLY A 74 -9.27 25.23 -2.88
N GLU A 75 -10.16 25.17 -1.86
CA GLU A 75 -10.11 24.18 -0.80
C GLU A 75 -10.63 22.80 -1.26
N HIS A 76 -11.55 22.75 -2.21
CA HIS A 76 -12.13 21.51 -2.74
C HIS A 76 -11.64 21.26 -4.16
N VAL A 77 -10.95 20.14 -4.35
CA VAL A 77 -10.43 19.71 -5.63
C VAL A 77 -10.99 18.32 -5.95
N CYS A 78 -11.60 18.16 -7.13
CA CYS A 78 -12.16 16.91 -7.58
C CYS A 78 -11.11 16.08 -8.32
N SER A 79 -10.97 14.82 -7.92
CA SER A 79 -10.15 13.84 -8.66
C SER A 79 -10.87 13.31 -9.90
N SER A 80 -10.14 12.67 -10.81
CA SER A 80 -10.73 11.95 -11.96
C SER A 80 -11.72 10.84 -11.57
N ALA A 81 -11.64 10.36 -10.32
CA ALA A 81 -12.60 9.41 -9.75
C ALA A 81 -13.84 10.08 -9.12
N GLN A 82 -14.05 11.37 -9.33
CA GLN A 82 -15.15 12.17 -8.77
C GLN A 82 -15.16 12.22 -7.23
N ILE A 83 -14.00 12.07 -6.60
CA ILE A 83 -13.82 12.19 -5.16
C ILE A 83 -13.20 13.56 -4.88
N ALA A 84 -13.91 14.37 -4.08
CA ALA A 84 -13.40 15.67 -3.65
C ALA A 84 -12.40 15.48 -2.48
N VAL A 85 -11.27 16.17 -2.57
CA VAL A 85 -10.27 16.24 -1.49
C VAL A 85 -10.13 17.67 -1.01
N LEU A 86 -9.81 17.84 0.28
CA LEU A 86 -9.46 19.14 0.85
C LEU A 86 -8.01 19.48 0.51
N ALA A 87 -7.80 20.62 -0.14
CA ALA A 87 -6.48 21.15 -0.44
C ALA A 87 -6.28 22.48 0.29
N GLN A 88 -5.03 22.77 0.66
CA GLN A 88 -4.66 24.07 1.19
C GLN A 88 -4.25 24.99 0.03
N PRO A 89 -4.42 26.31 0.19
CA PRO A 89 -3.92 27.26 -0.79
C PRO A 89 -2.39 27.16 -0.89
N LEU A 90 -1.86 27.56 -2.04
CA LEU A 90 -0.42 27.58 -2.29
C LEU A 90 0.29 28.48 -1.28
N PRO A 91 1.20 27.98 -0.43
CA PRO A 91 1.80 28.78 0.64
C PRO A 91 2.78 29.80 0.08
N GLU A 92 2.73 31.00 0.63
CA GLU A 92 3.71 32.06 0.34
C GLU A 92 4.80 32.06 1.41
N GLY A 93 6.06 31.88 0.98
CA GLY A 93 7.21 31.97 1.88
C GLY A 93 7.43 30.80 2.83
N GLN A 94 6.62 29.74 2.79
CA GLN A 94 6.83 28.56 3.61
C GLN A 94 7.80 27.59 2.92
N ALA A 95 8.86 27.19 3.61
CA ALA A 95 9.76 26.16 3.16
C ALA A 95 9.06 24.80 3.18
N LEU A 96 8.98 24.15 2.02
CA LEU A 96 8.50 22.78 1.87
C LEU A 96 9.70 21.83 1.82
N ARG A 97 9.61 20.69 2.52
CA ARG A 97 10.64 19.66 2.46
C ARG A 97 10.70 19.01 1.08
N SER A 98 9.53 18.75 0.52
CA SER A 98 9.37 18.12 -0.80
C SER A 98 8.07 18.58 -1.43
N ILE A 99 8.05 18.64 -2.76
CA ILE A 99 6.87 18.90 -3.57
C ILE A 99 6.69 17.73 -4.53
N PHE A 100 5.53 17.10 -4.49
CA PHE A 100 5.09 16.12 -5.47
C PHE A 100 3.98 16.73 -6.31
N ILE A 101 4.01 16.53 -7.62
CA ILE A 101 3.03 17.10 -8.55
C ILE A 101 2.16 15.97 -9.08
N ALA A 102 0.89 15.98 -8.75
CA ALA A 102 -0.04 14.94 -9.21
C ALA A 102 -0.11 14.89 -10.74
N GLY A 103 -0.34 13.69 -11.26
CA GLY A 103 -0.74 13.47 -12.64
C GLY A 103 -2.25 13.39 -12.75
N GLY A 104 -2.76 13.19 -13.95
CA GLY A 104 -4.18 13.04 -14.26
C GLY A 104 -4.57 13.70 -15.58
N GLU A 105 -5.83 13.58 -15.96
CA GLU A 105 -6.33 14.16 -17.21
C GLU A 105 -6.34 15.69 -17.14
N GLY A 106 -6.57 16.28 -15.96
CA GLY A 106 -6.59 17.72 -15.72
C GLY A 106 -5.22 18.40 -15.81
N VAL A 107 -4.12 17.66 -15.95
CA VAL A 107 -2.75 18.24 -16.00
C VAL A 107 -2.57 19.27 -17.11
N ARG A 108 -3.29 19.12 -18.23
CA ARG A 108 -3.23 20.07 -19.34
C ARG A 108 -3.87 21.41 -18.98
N ALA A 109 -5.01 21.39 -18.30
CA ALA A 109 -5.66 22.59 -17.79
C ALA A 109 -4.79 23.27 -16.72
N ALA A 110 -4.25 22.51 -15.76
CA ALA A 110 -3.33 23.00 -14.74
C ALA A 110 -2.06 23.62 -15.33
N ALA A 111 -1.56 23.12 -16.47
CA ALA A 111 -0.42 23.69 -17.17
C ALA A 111 -0.66 25.10 -17.75
N HIS A 112 -1.91 25.53 -17.89
CA HIS A 112 -2.27 26.89 -18.30
C HIS A 112 -2.46 27.85 -17.10
N ASP A 113 -2.52 27.32 -15.86
CA ASP A 113 -2.67 28.12 -14.67
C ASP A 113 -1.39 28.94 -14.40
N THR A 114 -1.48 30.24 -14.63
CA THR A 114 -0.35 31.18 -14.46
C THR A 114 0.05 31.35 -13.00
N ARG A 115 -0.93 31.31 -12.06
CA ARG A 115 -0.69 31.42 -10.62
C ARG A 115 0.08 30.21 -10.10
N LEU A 116 -0.35 29.01 -10.50
CA LEU A 116 0.31 27.76 -10.14
C LEU A 116 1.74 27.70 -10.68
N LYS A 117 1.95 28.06 -11.94
CA LYS A 117 3.29 28.10 -12.54
C LYS A 117 4.21 29.10 -11.86
N ALA A 118 3.72 30.29 -11.58
CA ALA A 118 4.51 31.31 -10.88
C ALA A 118 4.91 30.87 -9.47
N TRP A 119 3.98 30.22 -8.75
CA TRP A 119 4.27 29.64 -7.45
C TRP A 119 5.29 28.51 -7.55
N LEU A 120 5.15 27.58 -8.48
CA LEU A 120 6.09 26.47 -8.69
C LEU A 120 7.52 26.99 -8.96
N ARG A 121 7.68 28.02 -9.77
CA ARG A 121 9.00 28.63 -10.03
C ARG A 121 9.64 29.15 -8.75
N ARG A 122 8.88 29.83 -7.89
CA ARG A 122 9.38 30.32 -6.59
C ARG A 122 9.69 29.18 -5.62
N ALA A 123 8.78 28.22 -5.49
CA ALA A 123 8.92 27.10 -4.56
C ALA A 123 10.04 26.14 -4.96
N HIS A 124 10.27 25.95 -6.26
CA HIS A 124 11.29 25.04 -6.78
C HIS A 124 12.70 25.43 -6.30
N SER A 125 13.06 26.71 -6.26
CA SER A 125 14.40 27.15 -5.83
C SER A 125 14.68 26.81 -4.38
N GLY A 126 13.68 26.94 -3.49
CA GLY A 126 13.80 26.70 -2.04
C GLY A 126 13.53 25.25 -1.59
N THR A 127 13.10 24.36 -2.47
CA THR A 127 12.72 22.99 -2.14
C THR A 127 13.79 22.00 -2.60
N ALA A 128 14.18 21.06 -1.72
CA ALA A 128 15.23 20.08 -2.03
C ALA A 128 14.76 19.01 -3.05
N THR A 129 13.49 18.63 -3.00
CA THR A 129 12.90 17.60 -3.86
C THR A 129 11.62 18.12 -4.51
N VAL A 130 11.59 18.15 -5.85
CA VAL A 130 10.38 18.48 -6.63
C VAL A 130 10.22 17.36 -7.68
N TRP A 131 9.17 16.55 -7.55
CA TRP A 131 9.03 15.34 -8.36
C TRP A 131 7.62 15.15 -8.92
N PRO A 132 7.48 14.78 -10.20
CA PRO A 132 6.19 14.49 -10.80
C PRO A 132 5.69 13.09 -10.47
N ILE A 133 4.37 12.94 -10.30
CA ILE A 133 3.66 11.68 -10.20
C ILE A 133 3.01 11.41 -11.56
N GLY A 134 3.34 10.30 -12.19
CA GLY A 134 2.81 9.98 -13.53
C GLY A 134 3.10 11.07 -14.56
N ASN A 135 2.05 11.57 -15.22
CA ASN A 135 2.18 12.63 -16.24
C ASN A 135 2.27 14.07 -15.67
N GLY A 136 2.37 14.25 -14.34
CA GLY A 136 2.52 15.55 -13.68
C GLY A 136 3.74 16.36 -14.14
N GLY A 137 4.74 15.70 -14.77
CA GLY A 137 5.89 16.37 -15.39
C GLY A 137 5.51 17.34 -16.51
N ALA A 138 4.31 17.23 -17.09
CA ALA A 138 3.82 18.21 -18.06
C ALA A 138 3.67 19.61 -17.44
N LEU A 139 3.26 19.68 -16.16
CA LEU A 139 3.14 20.96 -15.44
C LEU A 139 4.52 21.56 -15.15
N LEU A 140 5.53 20.74 -14.79
CA LEU A 140 6.91 21.23 -14.63
C LEU A 140 7.45 21.82 -15.93
N ARG A 141 7.31 21.10 -17.04
CA ARG A 141 7.72 21.60 -18.36
C ARG A 141 7.02 22.90 -18.76
N ALA A 142 5.70 23.02 -18.46
CA ALA A 142 4.96 24.24 -18.71
C ALA A 142 5.39 25.44 -17.84
N ALA A 143 6.05 25.16 -16.72
CA ALA A 143 6.67 26.14 -15.86
C ALA A 143 8.16 26.40 -16.17
N ASP A 144 8.71 25.78 -17.24
CA ASP A 144 10.13 25.79 -17.59
C ASP A 144 11.04 25.24 -16.48
N LEU A 145 10.56 24.22 -15.78
CA LEU A 145 11.24 23.56 -14.67
C LEU A 145 11.52 22.09 -14.99
N GLN A 146 12.56 21.56 -14.36
CA GLN A 146 12.87 20.14 -14.35
C GLN A 146 12.58 19.54 -12.98
N ASP A 147 12.37 18.24 -12.95
CA ASP A 147 12.33 17.49 -11.70
C ASP A 147 13.66 17.62 -10.97
N LYS A 148 13.59 17.75 -9.64
CA LYS A 148 14.72 17.96 -8.77
C LYS A 148 14.68 16.97 -7.63
N HIS A 149 15.73 16.19 -7.51
CA HIS A 149 15.94 15.31 -6.38
C HIS A 149 17.36 15.50 -5.86
N GLY A 150 17.51 15.69 -4.54
CA GLY A 150 18.82 15.93 -3.92
C GLY A 150 19.83 14.85 -4.33
N ALA A 151 21.07 15.21 -4.50
CA ALA A 151 22.18 14.58 -5.22
C ALA A 151 22.56 13.12 -4.91
N ALA A 152 21.69 12.31 -4.31
CA ALA A 152 22.00 10.95 -3.89
C ALA A 152 21.34 9.82 -4.75
N VAL A 153 20.58 10.15 -5.79
CA VAL A 153 19.97 9.11 -6.67
C VAL A 153 20.21 9.43 -8.13
N ALA A 154 21.47 9.38 -8.52
CA ALA A 154 21.85 9.24 -9.91
C ALA A 154 22.06 7.75 -10.17
N SER A 155 21.04 7.08 -10.67
CA SER A 155 21.20 5.92 -11.52
C SER A 155 20.04 5.88 -12.49
N PRO A 156 20.21 6.29 -13.75
CA PRO A 156 19.31 5.89 -14.80
C PRO A 156 19.44 4.37 -14.91
N GLU A 157 18.34 3.65 -14.71
CA GLU A 157 18.30 2.23 -15.03
C GLU A 157 18.66 2.04 -16.51
N PRO A 158 19.59 1.12 -16.85
CA PRO A 158 19.86 0.81 -18.23
C PRO A 158 18.58 0.20 -18.85
N ALA A 159 18.13 0.80 -19.93
CA ALA A 159 17.07 0.25 -20.75
C ALA A 159 17.47 -1.17 -21.18
N GLY A 160 16.85 -2.21 -20.63
CA GLY A 160 17.06 -3.56 -21.11
C GLY A 160 17.03 -4.71 -20.11
N THR A 161 16.79 -4.48 -18.83
CA THR A 161 16.67 -5.59 -17.88
C THR A 161 15.21 -5.76 -17.45
N SER A 162 14.64 -6.92 -17.76
CA SER A 162 13.31 -7.36 -17.30
C SER A 162 13.32 -7.51 -15.77
N ALA A 163 13.14 -6.39 -15.06
CA ALA A 163 13.07 -6.36 -13.61
C ALA A 163 11.63 -6.64 -13.12
N PRO A 164 11.45 -7.34 -12.00
CA PRO A 164 10.14 -7.59 -11.40
C PRO A 164 9.55 -6.27 -10.93
N ALA A 165 8.24 -6.08 -11.20
CA ALA A 165 7.34 -5.00 -10.74
C ALA A 165 8.03 -3.71 -10.31
N THR A 166 8.31 -2.84 -11.25
CA THR A 166 9.03 -1.58 -11.02
C THR A 166 8.19 -0.69 -10.09
N ILE A 167 8.71 -0.42 -8.89
CA ILE A 167 8.15 0.58 -7.97
C ILE A 167 8.06 1.92 -8.72
N PRO A 168 6.89 2.62 -8.73
CA PRO A 168 6.75 3.90 -9.41
C PRO A 168 7.84 4.89 -8.98
N ALA A 169 8.40 5.64 -9.92
CA ALA A 169 9.51 6.56 -9.65
C ALA A 169 9.20 7.55 -8.52
N ALA A 170 7.97 8.08 -8.44
CA ALA A 170 7.56 8.97 -7.37
C ALA A 170 7.59 8.30 -5.98
N VAL A 171 7.23 7.01 -5.91
CA VAL A 171 7.31 6.21 -4.67
C VAL A 171 8.76 6.00 -4.25
N ARG A 172 9.65 5.69 -5.19
CA ARG A 172 11.10 5.59 -4.90
C ARG A 172 11.64 6.90 -4.33
N VAL A 173 11.30 8.02 -4.95
CA VAL A 173 11.72 9.35 -4.48
C VAL A 173 11.17 9.65 -3.08
N ALA A 174 9.91 9.31 -2.79
CA ALA A 174 9.35 9.49 -1.46
C ALA A 174 10.06 8.61 -0.41
N LEU A 175 10.39 7.36 -0.74
CA LEU A 175 11.18 6.47 0.10
C LEU A 175 12.62 6.99 0.31
N ASP A 176 13.24 7.57 -0.71
CA ASP A 176 14.56 8.17 -0.61
C ASP A 176 14.56 9.42 0.28
N VAL A 177 13.52 10.23 0.22
CA VAL A 177 13.33 11.36 1.16
C VAL A 177 13.22 10.83 2.59
N ALA A 178 12.42 9.80 2.83
CA ALA A 178 12.29 9.19 4.15
C ALA A 178 13.61 8.54 4.62
N ARG A 179 14.34 7.89 3.73
CA ARG A 179 15.66 7.30 4.01
C ARG A 179 16.68 8.35 4.41
N HIS A 180 16.74 9.45 3.67
CA HIS A 180 17.67 10.56 3.97
C HIS A 180 17.37 11.20 5.32
N ASP A 181 16.10 11.35 5.67
CA ASP A 181 15.66 12.06 6.85
C ASP A 181 15.58 11.20 8.12
N LEU A 182 15.20 9.93 8.00
CA LEU A 182 14.93 9.02 9.11
C LEU A 182 15.84 7.77 9.13
N GLY A 183 16.70 7.62 8.12
CA GLY A 183 17.65 6.52 8.00
C GLY A 183 17.11 5.29 7.26
N GLU A 184 18.02 4.39 6.92
CA GLU A 184 17.78 3.20 6.11
C GLU A 184 16.78 2.23 6.75
N ALA A 185 16.86 2.02 8.07
CA ALA A 185 15.99 1.08 8.79
C ALA A 185 14.50 1.46 8.69
N VAL A 186 14.18 2.76 8.76
CA VAL A 186 12.79 3.25 8.61
C VAL A 186 12.33 3.06 7.18
N SER A 187 13.15 3.40 6.17
CA SER A 187 12.85 3.23 4.76
C SER A 187 12.58 1.76 4.38
N GLN A 188 13.38 0.84 4.91
CA GLN A 188 13.16 -0.61 4.70
C GLN A 188 11.85 -1.10 5.32
N ARG A 189 11.49 -0.63 6.52
CA ARG A 189 10.21 -0.97 7.17
C ARG A 189 9.02 -0.42 6.39
N ILE A 190 9.10 0.82 5.89
CA ILE A 190 8.09 1.40 5.00
C ILE A 190 7.94 0.53 3.74
N SER A 191 9.05 0.21 3.09
CA SER A 191 9.05 -0.62 1.86
C SER A 191 8.45 -2.01 2.09
N ALA A 192 8.70 -2.62 3.26
CA ALA A 192 8.15 -3.92 3.63
C ALA A 192 6.63 -3.86 3.82
N GLN A 193 6.10 -2.79 4.44
CA GLN A 193 4.66 -2.59 4.63
C GLN A 193 3.96 -2.22 3.31
N LEU A 194 4.55 -1.36 2.49
CA LEU A 194 4.01 -1.03 1.17
C LEU A 194 3.92 -2.24 0.24
N ARG A 195 4.87 -3.17 0.31
CA ARG A 195 4.80 -4.43 -0.46
C ARG A 195 3.61 -5.30 -0.05
N TRP A 196 3.25 -5.29 1.20
CA TRP A 196 2.05 -5.97 1.69
C TRP A 196 0.77 -5.33 1.14
N GLU A 197 0.66 -4.01 1.09
CA GLU A 197 -0.53 -3.29 0.62
C GLU A 197 -0.65 -3.21 -0.91
N THR A 198 0.47 -3.21 -1.63
CA THR A 198 0.49 -3.12 -3.10
C THR A 198 0.36 -4.48 -3.79
N GLN A 199 0.55 -5.59 -3.09
CA GLN A 199 0.49 -6.93 -3.71
C GLN A 199 -0.87 -7.34 -4.30
N PRO A 200 -2.06 -6.99 -3.77
CA PRO A 200 -3.30 -7.44 -4.39
C PRO A 200 -3.56 -6.81 -5.77
N ASN A 201 -3.16 -5.56 -6.02
CA ASN A 201 -3.46 -4.85 -7.28
C ASN A 201 -2.33 -4.90 -8.33
N ALA A 202 -1.07 -4.93 -7.91
CA ALA A 202 0.05 -5.06 -8.85
C ALA A 202 0.06 -6.45 -9.53
N ALA A 203 -0.36 -7.50 -8.81
CA ALA A 203 -0.51 -8.83 -9.38
C ALA A 203 -1.58 -8.88 -10.48
N VAL A 204 -2.67 -8.11 -10.35
CA VAL A 204 -3.75 -8.06 -11.34
C VAL A 204 -3.33 -7.36 -12.63
N LEU A 205 -2.59 -6.25 -12.55
CA LEU A 205 -2.13 -5.51 -13.74
C LEU A 205 -0.97 -6.19 -14.47
N GLN A 206 -0.14 -6.98 -13.76
CA GLN A 206 0.97 -7.74 -14.36
C GLN A 206 0.53 -9.07 -14.94
N ALA A 207 -0.59 -9.63 -14.50
CA ALA A 207 -1.08 -10.90 -14.99
C ALA A 207 -1.41 -10.88 -16.50
N SER A 208 -1.79 -9.74 -17.08
CA SER A 208 -2.13 -9.66 -18.51
C SER A 208 -0.93 -9.75 -19.44
N SER A 209 0.28 -9.34 -19.03
CA SER A 209 1.52 -9.39 -19.83
C SER A 209 2.51 -10.48 -19.38
N ALA A 210 2.25 -11.15 -18.25
CA ALA A 210 3.11 -12.17 -17.70
C ALA A 210 3.04 -13.50 -18.48
N PRO A 211 4.12 -14.31 -18.51
CA PRO A 211 4.07 -15.67 -19.02
C PRO A 211 2.94 -16.49 -18.40
N VAL A 212 2.33 -17.37 -19.18
CA VAL A 212 1.18 -18.19 -18.75
C VAL A 212 1.42 -18.90 -17.41
N ALA A 213 2.60 -19.49 -17.23
CA ALA A 213 3.00 -20.17 -16.00
C ALA A 213 2.97 -19.24 -14.77
N GLN A 214 3.43 -18.01 -14.91
CA GLN A 214 3.42 -17.02 -13.83
C GLN A 214 2.00 -16.58 -13.47
N ARG A 215 1.13 -16.40 -14.47
CA ARG A 215 -0.29 -16.07 -14.26
C ARG A 215 -1.02 -17.19 -13.49
N ILE A 216 -0.71 -18.43 -13.80
CA ILE A 216 -1.24 -19.60 -13.07
C ILE A 216 -0.75 -19.63 -11.61
N ARG A 217 0.54 -19.36 -11.36
CA ARG A 217 1.08 -19.33 -10.00
C ARG A 217 0.47 -18.21 -9.16
N ILE A 218 0.22 -17.04 -9.76
CA ILE A 218 -0.50 -15.93 -9.11
C ILE A 218 -1.90 -16.36 -8.71
N ALA A 219 -2.66 -16.97 -9.62
CA ALA A 219 -4.02 -17.46 -9.33
C ALA A 219 -4.04 -18.58 -8.28
N ALA A 220 -3.04 -19.48 -8.29
CA ALA A 220 -2.92 -20.53 -7.27
C ALA A 220 -2.65 -19.93 -5.86
N ARG A 221 -1.81 -18.91 -5.77
CA ARG A 221 -1.56 -18.18 -4.53
C ARG A 221 -2.83 -17.46 -4.06
N TRP A 222 -3.50 -16.75 -4.97
CA TRP A 222 -4.74 -16.06 -4.65
C TRP A 222 -5.82 -17.02 -4.11
N LEU A 223 -5.96 -18.24 -4.70
CA LEU A 223 -6.83 -19.30 -4.19
C LEU A 223 -6.48 -19.69 -2.75
N ALA A 224 -5.19 -19.75 -2.43
CA ALA A 224 -4.71 -20.10 -1.09
C ALA A 224 -5.02 -18.98 -0.07
N GLU A 225 -4.76 -17.73 -0.43
CA GLU A 225 -4.98 -16.56 0.43
C GLU A 225 -6.47 -16.28 0.70
N ASN A 226 -7.34 -16.60 -0.27
CA ASN A 226 -8.78 -16.37 -0.17
C ASN A 226 -9.60 -17.64 0.13
N CYS A 227 -8.97 -18.76 0.48
CA CYS A 227 -9.62 -20.06 0.64
C CYS A 227 -10.75 -20.09 1.69
N SER A 228 -10.71 -19.21 2.69
CA SER A 228 -11.73 -19.06 3.73
C SER A 228 -13.03 -18.40 3.21
N ARG A 229 -12.97 -17.74 2.07
CA ARG A 229 -14.12 -17.04 1.45
C ARG A 229 -14.90 -17.98 0.51
N ARG A 230 -16.11 -17.53 0.13
CA ARG A 230 -16.86 -18.17 -0.97
C ARG A 230 -16.28 -17.73 -2.30
N ILE A 231 -15.28 -18.43 -2.77
CA ILE A 231 -14.63 -18.20 -4.07
C ILE A 231 -14.89 -19.37 -5.00
N SER A 232 -14.92 -19.08 -6.30
CA SER A 232 -15.09 -20.03 -7.38
C SER A 232 -13.81 -20.18 -8.20
N VAL A 233 -13.75 -21.21 -9.03
CA VAL A 233 -12.67 -21.40 -10.02
C VAL A 233 -12.67 -20.28 -11.06
N ARG A 234 -13.86 -19.73 -11.35
CA ARG A 234 -14.01 -18.61 -12.27
C ARG A 234 -13.32 -17.35 -11.74
N ASP A 235 -13.48 -17.03 -10.46
CA ASP A 235 -12.78 -15.90 -9.84
C ASP A 235 -11.26 -16.03 -9.97
N ALA A 236 -10.74 -17.26 -9.86
CA ALA A 236 -9.32 -17.53 -10.08
C ALA A 236 -8.89 -17.41 -11.55
N ALA A 237 -9.78 -17.75 -12.49
CA ALA A 237 -9.53 -17.54 -13.93
C ALA A 237 -9.50 -16.03 -14.27
N ASP A 238 -10.38 -15.24 -13.66
CA ASP A 238 -10.40 -13.79 -13.80
C ASP A 238 -9.10 -13.17 -13.25
N VAL A 239 -8.61 -13.63 -12.10
CA VAL A 239 -7.30 -13.22 -11.54
C VAL A 239 -6.15 -13.58 -12.50
N ALA A 240 -6.23 -14.71 -13.18
CA ALA A 240 -5.25 -15.10 -14.19
C ALA A 240 -5.44 -14.37 -15.54
N HIS A 241 -6.48 -13.56 -15.71
CA HIS A 241 -6.90 -12.97 -16.99
C HIS A 241 -7.00 -14.01 -18.11
N MET A 242 -7.69 -15.11 -17.84
CA MET A 242 -7.88 -16.22 -18.76
C MET A 242 -9.35 -16.61 -18.83
N SER A 243 -9.77 -17.15 -20.00
CA SER A 243 -11.03 -17.85 -20.06
C SER A 243 -11.00 -19.10 -19.18
N ASP A 244 -12.15 -19.52 -18.63
CA ASP A 244 -12.28 -20.72 -17.78
C ASP A 244 -11.60 -21.95 -18.40
N ARG A 245 -11.81 -22.15 -19.70
CA ARG A 245 -11.25 -23.31 -20.44
C ARG A 245 -9.72 -23.25 -20.50
N SER A 246 -9.16 -22.06 -20.80
CA SER A 246 -7.71 -21.87 -20.88
C SER A 246 -7.08 -22.00 -19.49
N PHE A 247 -7.73 -21.42 -18.47
CA PHE A 247 -7.28 -21.50 -17.09
C PHE A 247 -7.22 -22.94 -16.59
N LEU A 248 -8.28 -23.72 -16.74
CA LEU A 248 -8.32 -25.14 -16.32
C LEU A 248 -7.21 -25.96 -16.96
N ARG A 249 -6.98 -25.76 -18.26
CA ARG A 249 -5.92 -26.46 -19.00
C ARG A 249 -4.54 -26.11 -18.50
N HIS A 250 -4.24 -24.82 -18.43
CA HIS A 250 -2.91 -24.34 -18.00
C HIS A 250 -2.64 -24.57 -16.52
N PHE A 251 -3.66 -24.44 -15.66
CA PHE A 251 -3.52 -24.73 -14.24
C PHE A 251 -3.15 -26.19 -14.00
N ARG A 252 -3.82 -27.12 -14.71
CA ARG A 252 -3.49 -28.55 -14.60
C ARG A 252 -2.10 -28.86 -15.13
N SER A 253 -1.67 -28.22 -16.22
CA SER A 253 -0.33 -28.40 -16.78
C SER A 253 0.76 -27.88 -15.85
N GLU A 254 0.55 -26.73 -15.21
CA GLU A 254 1.57 -26.06 -14.39
C GLU A 254 1.61 -26.57 -12.94
N MET A 255 0.42 -26.86 -12.35
CA MET A 255 0.28 -27.25 -10.94
C MET A 255 0.12 -28.75 -10.72
N GLY A 256 0.01 -29.56 -11.79
CA GLY A 256 -0.19 -31.01 -11.74
C GLY A 256 -1.59 -31.45 -11.25
N MET A 257 -2.50 -30.51 -10.93
CA MET A 257 -3.82 -30.80 -10.38
C MET A 257 -4.86 -29.77 -10.86
N LYS A 258 -6.15 -30.08 -10.67
CA LYS A 258 -7.23 -29.14 -11.02
C LYS A 258 -7.30 -27.98 -9.99
N PRO A 259 -7.74 -26.77 -10.40
CA PRO A 259 -7.93 -25.64 -9.47
C PRO A 259 -8.84 -25.96 -8.28
N SER A 260 -9.92 -26.70 -8.52
CA SER A 260 -10.85 -27.15 -7.46
C SER A 260 -10.20 -28.10 -6.45
N GLU A 261 -9.29 -28.95 -6.90
CA GLU A 261 -8.51 -29.84 -6.03
C GLU A 261 -7.49 -29.03 -5.21
N HIS A 262 -6.84 -28.08 -5.84
CA HIS A 262 -5.92 -27.15 -5.15
C HIS A 262 -6.63 -26.38 -4.04
N LEU A 263 -7.77 -25.76 -4.34
CA LEU A 263 -8.58 -25.04 -3.36
C LEU A 263 -9.04 -25.96 -2.21
N ARG A 264 -9.52 -27.17 -2.54
CA ARG A 264 -9.91 -28.15 -1.53
C ARG A 264 -8.74 -28.53 -0.62
N ARG A 265 -7.55 -28.77 -1.20
CA ARG A 265 -6.34 -29.11 -0.45
C ARG A 265 -5.95 -27.99 0.53
N VAL A 266 -5.96 -26.75 0.08
CA VAL A 266 -5.63 -25.57 0.93
C VAL A 266 -6.65 -25.41 2.07
N ARG A 267 -7.94 -25.57 1.79
CA ARG A 267 -9.01 -25.55 2.80
C ARG A 267 -8.83 -26.63 3.86
N LEU A 268 -8.44 -27.83 3.46
CA LEU A 268 -8.17 -28.92 4.37
C LEU A 268 -6.91 -28.68 5.20
N GLN A 269 -5.85 -28.10 4.64
CA GLN A 269 -4.66 -27.72 5.39
C GLN A 269 -4.98 -26.66 6.47
N LEU A 270 -5.77 -25.65 6.13
CA LEU A 270 -6.26 -24.67 7.10
C LEU A 270 -7.11 -25.32 8.20
N ALA A 271 -7.96 -26.31 7.82
CA ALA A 271 -8.78 -27.04 8.78
C ALA A 271 -7.91 -27.87 9.75
N CYS A 272 -6.85 -28.52 9.27
CA CYS A 272 -5.91 -29.26 10.12
C CYS A 272 -5.26 -28.34 11.16
N ALA A 273 -4.78 -27.16 10.75
CA ALA A 273 -4.21 -26.18 11.66
C ALA A 273 -5.24 -25.75 12.72
N LEU A 274 -6.47 -25.41 12.32
CA LEU A 274 -7.52 -24.99 13.25
C LEU A 274 -7.96 -26.13 14.20
N LEU A 275 -7.99 -27.37 13.74
CA LEU A 275 -8.30 -28.53 14.57
C LEU A 275 -7.22 -28.77 15.63
N ALA A 276 -5.95 -28.63 15.26
CA ALA A 276 -4.81 -28.84 16.16
C ALA A 276 -4.63 -27.71 17.18
N GLU A 277 -4.93 -26.45 16.77
CA GLU A 277 -4.58 -25.26 17.55
C GLU A 277 -5.76 -24.66 18.31
N SER A 278 -6.99 -24.97 17.91
CA SER A 278 -8.18 -24.35 18.51
C SER A 278 -9.15 -25.36 19.13
N GLY A 279 -9.91 -24.90 20.14
CA GLY A 279 -11.06 -25.63 20.71
C GLY A 279 -12.37 -25.43 19.96
N LEU A 280 -12.35 -24.85 18.76
CA LEU A 280 -13.56 -24.51 18.03
C LEU A 280 -14.38 -25.74 17.63
N PRO A 281 -15.72 -25.68 17.67
CA PRO A 281 -16.59 -26.72 17.14
C PRO A 281 -16.29 -26.99 15.65
N VAL A 282 -16.40 -28.25 15.22
CA VAL A 282 -16.10 -28.69 13.86
C VAL A 282 -16.88 -27.90 12.80
N ASP A 283 -18.16 -27.58 13.07
CA ASP A 283 -18.99 -26.76 12.18
C ASP A 283 -18.48 -25.32 12.02
N LYS A 284 -17.96 -24.72 13.09
CA LYS A 284 -17.33 -23.40 13.01
C LYS A 284 -16.03 -23.43 12.22
N ILE A 285 -15.24 -24.50 12.36
CA ILE A 285 -14.02 -24.72 11.54
C ILE A 285 -14.39 -24.89 10.08
N ALA A 286 -15.40 -25.72 9.74
CA ALA A 286 -15.87 -25.89 8.37
C ALA A 286 -16.22 -24.56 7.70
N ARG A 287 -16.98 -23.70 8.39
CA ARG A 287 -17.35 -22.35 7.89
C ARG A 287 -16.15 -21.44 7.71
N ARG A 288 -15.19 -21.45 8.64
CA ARG A 288 -13.96 -20.66 8.54
C ARG A 288 -13.04 -21.10 7.40
N CYS A 289 -13.10 -22.36 7.04
CA CYS A 289 -12.37 -22.92 5.88
C CYS A 289 -13.13 -22.76 4.55
N GLY A 290 -14.23 -22.00 4.51
CA GLY A 290 -15.02 -21.81 3.29
C GLY A 290 -15.80 -23.05 2.82
N LEU A 291 -16.07 -24.00 3.74
CA LEU A 291 -16.85 -25.21 3.49
C LEU A 291 -18.30 -25.02 3.96
N HIS A 292 -19.28 -25.50 3.17
CA HIS A 292 -20.68 -25.12 3.33
C HIS A 292 -21.37 -25.78 4.54
N SER A 293 -20.98 -26.99 4.91
CA SER A 293 -21.56 -27.69 6.05
C SER A 293 -20.57 -28.63 6.73
N GLY A 294 -20.78 -28.88 8.03
CA GLY A 294 -19.95 -29.78 8.82
C GLY A 294 -19.95 -31.21 8.29
N GLU A 295 -21.09 -31.70 7.75
CA GLU A 295 -21.19 -33.03 7.16
C GLU A 295 -20.36 -33.19 5.87
N CYS A 296 -20.46 -32.19 4.97
CA CYS A 296 -19.66 -32.16 3.75
C CYS A 296 -18.18 -32.09 4.08
N PHE A 297 -17.80 -31.24 5.08
CA PHE A 297 -16.47 -31.16 5.59
C PHE A 297 -15.98 -32.51 6.16
N ALA A 298 -16.74 -33.14 7.05
CA ALA A 298 -16.35 -34.41 7.67
C ALA A 298 -16.12 -35.53 6.63
N ARG A 299 -16.98 -35.60 5.61
CA ARG A 299 -16.82 -36.53 4.49
C ARG A 299 -15.54 -36.26 3.70
N THR A 300 -15.32 -34.99 3.31
CA THR A 300 -14.16 -34.59 2.53
C THR A 300 -12.86 -34.80 3.32
N PHE A 301 -12.88 -34.49 4.62
CA PHE A 301 -11.75 -34.66 5.52
C PHE A 301 -11.40 -36.17 5.68
N ARG A 302 -12.41 -37.03 5.90
CA ARG A 302 -12.20 -38.48 6.00
C ARG A 302 -11.66 -39.10 4.71
N GLN A 303 -12.10 -38.61 3.55
CA GLN A 303 -11.55 -39.05 2.26
C GLN A 303 -10.07 -38.68 2.11
N ALA A 304 -9.62 -37.52 2.66
CA ALA A 304 -8.28 -37.06 2.49
C ALA A 304 -7.29 -37.59 3.54
N PHE A 305 -7.75 -37.81 4.78
CA PHE A 305 -6.88 -38.15 5.91
C PHE A 305 -7.19 -39.52 6.55
N HIS A 306 -8.22 -40.20 6.09
CA HIS A 306 -8.73 -41.47 6.64
C HIS A 306 -9.19 -41.43 8.10
N LEU A 307 -9.33 -40.21 8.65
CA LEU A 307 -9.75 -39.88 10.01
C LEU A 307 -10.92 -38.88 9.95
N SER A 308 -11.79 -38.92 10.96
CA SER A 308 -12.75 -37.84 11.15
C SER A 308 -12.04 -36.61 11.70
N PRO A 309 -12.62 -35.40 11.53
CA PRO A 309 -12.05 -34.17 12.12
C PRO A 309 -11.86 -34.24 13.64
N THR A 310 -12.73 -34.97 14.36
CA THR A 310 -12.66 -35.17 15.81
C THR A 310 -11.48 -36.06 16.18
N GLU A 311 -11.38 -37.24 15.53
CA GLU A 311 -10.26 -38.17 15.74
C GLU A 311 -8.91 -37.50 15.42
N TYR A 312 -8.82 -36.72 14.35
CA TYR A 312 -7.62 -35.97 14.02
C TYR A 312 -7.24 -34.96 15.12
N ARG A 313 -8.23 -34.26 15.68
CA ARG A 313 -8.02 -33.33 16.81
C ARG A 313 -7.46 -34.04 18.02
N ASP A 314 -8.03 -35.19 18.37
CA ASP A 314 -7.63 -35.96 19.56
C ASP A 314 -6.22 -36.50 19.41
N GLN A 315 -5.84 -36.99 18.22
CA GLN A 315 -4.47 -37.39 17.92
C GLN A 315 -3.48 -36.23 17.96
N ALA A 316 -3.83 -35.07 17.36
CA ALA A 316 -2.98 -33.90 17.35
C ALA A 316 -2.73 -33.33 18.77
N ARG A 317 -3.70 -33.49 19.69
CA ARG A 317 -3.55 -33.12 21.09
C ARG A 317 -2.72 -34.11 21.88
N ALA A 318 -2.92 -35.40 21.65
CA ALA A 318 -2.13 -36.45 22.29
C ALA A 318 -0.63 -36.40 21.91
N SER A 319 -0.31 -35.95 20.70
CA SER A 319 1.08 -35.79 20.24
C SER A 319 1.80 -34.53 20.78
N ARG A 320 1.11 -33.66 21.51
CA ARG A 320 1.66 -32.42 22.15
C ARG A 320 1.91 -32.57 23.65
N VAL A 321 1.48 -33.67 24.26
CA VAL A 321 1.75 -34.06 25.66
C VAL A 321 2.95 -35.00 25.68
#